data_3ea09e382dc752bf37f5bb9ca5e69769
#
_entry.id   3ea09e382dc752bf37f5bb9ca5e69769
#
_cell.length_a   1.000
_cell.length_b   1.000
_cell.length_c   1.000
_cell.angle_alpha   90.00
_cell.angle_beta   90.00
_cell.angle_gamma   90.00
#
_symmetry.space_group_name_H-M   'P 1'
#
loop_
_entity.id
_entity.type
_entity.pdbx_description
1 polymer ?
#
loop_
_entity_poly.entity_id
_entity_poly.type
_entity_poly.pdbx_seq_one_letter_code
_entity_poly.pdbx_strand_id
1 'polypeptide(L)'
;MKRTLFVIIAIVTAGACLAASPEQSKQFISPVYTIDKIYHSMEGPSSVERVYLGDPAAPAEVLWVTGIRTEMVDADGATPQLPELMCHVNVDLDPARHQALFGFRRATAARLMTLSQGMLTAKVPAGFGFPLASNEPLLLFTQVLNLNIQKPQNLKVRHRVTIDYIRARDLTSPIKPLFNVGASGMVQLDDNPLAMAHSMASMPVPAMASVTTDAGHDSTSMSSAASCLIGARAPQATSTSADYVDPQGRKMTGHWIVPPGKQVNHSDISWFMNLQFDTKLHYAAVHLHPFARSLEMRDMTSGKTVFLAKAENPPNAIGLLHVDEFTSAEGVPLLHAHKYSLISTYDNPTTTNADSMASVFLGLDDPELVVPNSDQLAHASATLFDANTLVLHTNIGTITAAFDREHAADTVIQVSRFVLAGAFDATRLIGQKNASIAVTPPMVRTSSLLQPTRLESGVERKPGTVSYCRPGGARMEATILIDMDQPKDPDSTCIGFARIVKGLDLLAAIQPGTSASIVNAETVLRPDAAPKVVAAK
;
A
#
# COMPACT_ATOMS: atom_id res chain seq x y z
N MET A 1 63.37 31.51 -44.70
CA MET A 1 62.69 31.53 -43.41
C MET A 1 61.15 31.39 -43.66
N LYS A 2 60.60 30.18 -43.54
CA LYS A 2 59.14 29.92 -43.67
C LYS A 2 58.55 29.96 -42.28
N ARG A 3 57.63 30.90 -42.03
CA ARG A 3 56.85 30.96 -40.79
C ARG A 3 55.61 30.07 -40.94
N THR A 4 55.51 28.99 -40.16
CA THR A 4 54.38 28.11 -40.06
C THR A 4 53.40 28.69 -39.01
N LEU A 5 52.22 29.04 -39.44
CA LEU A 5 51.12 29.55 -38.59
C LEU A 5 50.35 28.36 -38.03
N PHE A 6 50.40 28.11 -36.71
CA PHE A 6 49.56 27.15 -36.01
C PHE A 6 48.23 27.81 -35.66
N VAL A 7 47.14 27.31 -36.26
CA VAL A 7 45.75 27.65 -35.87
C VAL A 7 45.34 26.67 -34.79
N ILE A 8 45.16 27.13 -33.56
CA ILE A 8 44.55 26.35 -32.46
C ILE A 8 43.05 26.51 -32.57
N ILE A 9 42.34 25.45 -32.97
CA ILE A 9 40.88 25.38 -32.90
C ILE A 9 40.51 24.93 -31.49
N ALA A 10 40.02 25.87 -30.68
CA ALA A 10 39.41 25.57 -29.40
C ALA A 10 37.98 25.02 -29.63
N ILE A 11 37.81 23.70 -29.44
CA ILE A 11 36.49 23.07 -29.41
C ILE A 11 35.86 23.40 -28.06
N VAL A 12 34.95 24.36 -28.03
CA VAL A 12 34.07 24.61 -26.88
C VAL A 12 33.00 23.56 -26.89
N THR A 13 33.14 22.50 -26.12
CA THR A 13 32.05 21.57 -25.80
C THR A 13 31.12 22.30 -24.85
N ALA A 14 30.03 22.86 -25.37
CA ALA A 14 28.90 23.31 -24.57
C ALA A 14 28.25 22.07 -23.94
N GLY A 15 28.67 21.72 -22.75
CA GLY A 15 27.94 20.77 -21.90
C GLY A 15 26.57 21.39 -21.58
N ALA A 16 25.52 20.88 -22.21
CA ALA A 16 24.17 21.22 -21.80
C ALA A 16 24.00 20.72 -20.35
N CYS A 17 24.08 21.66 -19.39
CA CYS A 17 23.63 21.39 -18.03
C CYS A 17 22.12 21.17 -18.11
N LEU A 18 21.69 19.91 -18.18
CA LEU A 18 20.28 19.58 -18.02
C LEU A 18 19.88 20.07 -16.62
N ALA A 19 19.01 21.06 -16.58
CA ALA A 19 18.47 21.54 -15.31
C ALA A 19 17.79 20.36 -14.62
N ALA A 20 18.10 20.15 -13.33
CA ALA A 20 17.42 19.12 -12.54
C ALA A 20 15.92 19.43 -12.48
N SER A 21 15.09 18.40 -12.54
CA SER A 21 13.63 18.55 -12.35
C SER A 21 13.35 19.18 -10.97
N PRO A 22 12.44 20.16 -10.86
CA PRO A 22 12.19 20.84 -9.60
C PRO A 22 11.51 19.89 -8.62
N GLU A 23 12.26 19.51 -7.57
CA GLU A 23 11.73 18.72 -6.45
C GLU A 23 10.90 19.62 -5.54
N GLN A 24 9.72 19.16 -5.15
CA GLN A 24 8.81 19.81 -4.22
C GLN A 24 8.77 19.03 -2.92
N SER A 25 8.41 19.70 -1.83
CA SER A 25 8.26 19.08 -0.51
C SER A 25 6.90 19.43 0.08
N LYS A 26 6.24 18.44 0.70
CA LYS A 26 5.05 18.67 1.50
C LYS A 26 5.28 18.19 2.92
N GLN A 27 4.96 19.05 3.90
CA GLN A 27 5.13 18.77 5.31
C GLN A 27 3.79 18.42 5.95
N PHE A 28 3.85 17.47 6.88
CA PHE A 28 2.75 17.04 7.73
C PHE A 28 3.24 17.04 9.17
N ILE A 29 2.40 17.49 10.09
CA ILE A 29 2.73 17.56 11.51
C ILE A 29 1.70 16.74 12.26
N SER A 30 2.16 15.74 13.05
CA SER A 30 1.28 14.89 13.86
C SER A 30 0.54 15.67 14.96
N PRO A 31 -0.47 15.12 15.62
CA PRO A 31 -0.96 15.64 16.88
C PRO A 31 0.15 15.80 17.92
N VAL A 32 -0.13 16.57 18.98
CA VAL A 32 0.79 16.70 20.10
C VAL A 32 0.72 15.45 20.96
N TYR A 33 1.87 14.83 21.20
CA TYR A 33 2.02 13.73 22.15
C TYR A 33 2.58 14.24 23.47
N THR A 34 2.06 13.74 24.57
CA THR A 34 2.61 13.99 25.89
C THR A 34 3.40 12.77 26.32
N ILE A 35 4.69 12.98 26.63
CA ILE A 35 5.58 11.96 27.18
C ILE A 35 5.64 12.19 28.68
N ASP A 36 5.04 11.31 29.46
CA ASP A 36 4.89 11.43 30.92
C ASP A 36 5.60 10.33 31.72
N LYS A 37 6.07 9.28 31.02
CA LYS A 37 6.75 8.12 31.61
C LYS A 37 7.68 7.45 30.60
N ILE A 38 8.34 6.37 31.01
CA ILE A 38 8.99 5.42 30.09
C ILE A 38 7.91 4.74 29.25
N TYR A 39 8.15 4.69 27.95
CA TYR A 39 7.38 3.92 26.98
C TYR A 39 8.33 2.99 26.24
N HIS A 40 8.13 1.70 26.36
CA HIS A 40 8.84 0.73 25.54
C HIS A 40 8.30 0.71 24.09
N SER A 41 8.91 -0.08 23.25
CA SER A 41 8.46 -0.24 21.87
C SER A 41 6.97 -0.57 21.82
N MET A 42 6.23 0.10 20.94
CA MET A 42 4.78 -0.04 20.73
C MET A 42 3.86 0.47 21.85
N GLU A 43 4.39 0.98 22.96
CA GLU A 43 3.59 1.41 24.13
C GLU A 43 3.28 2.92 24.14
N GLY A 44 4.07 3.71 23.40
CA GLY A 44 3.94 5.16 23.38
C GLY A 44 2.69 5.66 22.67
N PRO A 45 2.24 6.89 22.97
CA PRO A 45 1.16 7.55 22.23
C PRO A 45 1.39 7.52 20.73
N SER A 46 0.31 7.30 19.96
CA SER A 46 0.34 7.19 18.51
C SER A 46 -0.88 7.81 17.84
N SER A 47 -0.78 8.11 16.55
CA SER A 47 -1.91 8.52 15.71
C SER A 47 -1.80 7.95 14.29
N VAL A 48 -2.92 7.92 13.60
CA VAL A 48 -3.01 7.64 12.17
C VAL A 48 -3.70 8.82 11.50
N GLU A 49 -3.07 9.41 10.50
CA GLU A 49 -3.60 10.57 9.78
C GLU A 49 -3.65 10.27 8.29
N ARG A 50 -4.79 10.57 7.67
CA ARG A 50 -4.94 10.51 6.22
C ARG A 50 -4.46 11.81 5.61
N VAL A 51 -3.49 11.72 4.71
CA VAL A 51 -2.89 12.88 4.04
C VAL A 51 -2.83 12.67 2.52
N TYR A 52 -2.69 13.76 1.78
CA TYR A 52 -2.58 13.75 0.32
C TYR A 52 -1.42 14.64 -0.10
N LEU A 53 -0.68 14.26 -1.13
CA LEU A 53 0.35 15.13 -1.69
C LEU A 53 -0.25 16.25 -2.55
N GLY A 54 -1.28 15.96 -3.33
CA GLY A 54 -2.05 16.95 -4.09
C GLY A 54 -3.36 17.35 -3.42
N ASP A 55 -4.26 17.94 -4.21
CA ASP A 55 -5.64 18.20 -3.82
C ASP A 55 -6.47 16.93 -4.09
N PRO A 56 -7.12 16.33 -3.09
CA PRO A 56 -7.92 15.11 -3.29
C PRO A 56 -9.15 15.34 -4.19
N ALA A 57 -9.63 16.59 -4.34
CA ALA A 57 -10.77 16.94 -5.20
C ALA A 57 -10.36 17.25 -6.64
N ALA A 58 -9.06 17.43 -6.90
CA ALA A 58 -8.57 17.71 -8.26
C ALA A 58 -8.38 16.41 -9.06
N PRO A 59 -8.41 16.46 -10.41
CA PRO A 59 -8.02 15.34 -11.23
C PRO A 59 -6.63 14.81 -10.85
N ALA A 60 -6.49 13.49 -10.80
CA ALA A 60 -5.23 12.85 -10.44
C ALA A 60 -4.11 13.22 -11.42
N GLU A 61 -2.95 13.57 -10.89
CA GLU A 61 -1.70 13.70 -11.66
C GLU A 61 -0.65 12.74 -11.10
N VAL A 62 0.30 12.33 -11.93
CA VAL A 62 1.40 11.48 -11.51
C VAL A 62 2.41 12.31 -10.74
N LEU A 63 2.69 11.88 -9.51
CA LEU A 63 3.78 12.37 -8.67
C LEU A 63 4.84 11.27 -8.52
N TRP A 64 6.09 11.67 -8.44
CA TRP A 64 7.22 10.78 -8.22
C TRP A 64 7.78 11.05 -6.84
N VAL A 65 7.49 10.20 -5.88
CA VAL A 65 8.06 10.32 -4.52
C VAL A 65 9.52 9.93 -4.58
N THR A 66 10.40 10.86 -4.19
CA THR A 66 11.86 10.74 -4.27
C THR A 66 12.52 10.64 -2.91
N GLY A 67 11.82 11.09 -1.85
CA GLY A 67 12.36 11.04 -0.51
C GLY A 67 11.31 11.26 0.57
N ILE A 68 11.63 10.81 1.78
CA ILE A 68 10.83 11.02 2.99
C ILE A 68 11.81 11.32 4.12
N ARG A 69 11.51 12.31 4.94
CA ARG A 69 12.29 12.61 6.15
C ARG A 69 11.36 12.95 7.31
N THR A 70 11.84 12.67 8.51
CA THR A 70 11.09 12.95 9.73
C THR A 70 12.00 13.53 10.80
N GLU A 71 11.44 14.34 11.67
CA GLU A 71 12.09 14.87 12.86
C GLU A 71 11.09 15.01 14.00
N MET A 72 11.59 14.92 15.21
CA MET A 72 10.83 15.28 16.40
C MET A 72 10.91 16.79 16.60
N VAL A 73 9.76 17.42 16.89
CA VAL A 73 9.65 18.86 17.16
C VAL A 73 8.82 19.10 18.41
N ASP A 74 8.90 20.31 18.97
CA ASP A 74 8.09 20.73 20.11
C ASP A 74 6.59 20.80 19.78
N ALA A 75 5.77 21.15 20.78
CA ALA A 75 4.33 21.25 20.64
C ALA A 75 3.89 22.26 19.57
N ASP A 76 4.67 23.32 19.37
CA ASP A 76 4.39 24.37 18.39
C ASP A 76 4.86 23.98 16.98
N GLY A 77 5.60 22.88 16.87
CA GLY A 77 6.14 22.37 15.60
C GLY A 77 7.33 23.18 15.08
N ALA A 78 8.01 23.96 15.90
CA ALA A 78 9.07 24.86 15.49
C ALA A 78 10.47 24.35 15.86
N THR A 79 10.66 23.93 17.09
CA THR A 79 11.98 23.61 17.66
C THR A 79 12.26 22.12 17.59
N PRO A 80 13.39 21.69 16.98
CA PRO A 80 13.79 20.28 17.02
C PRO A 80 13.90 19.73 18.43
N GLN A 81 13.46 18.51 18.62
CA GLN A 81 13.51 17.74 19.85
C GLN A 81 14.40 16.50 19.68
N LEU A 82 14.65 15.80 20.78
CA LEU A 82 15.49 14.61 20.80
C LEU A 82 14.95 13.54 19.84
N PRO A 83 15.72 13.09 18.85
CA PRO A 83 15.28 12.06 17.90
C PRO A 83 15.04 10.70 18.58
N GLU A 84 15.61 10.46 19.75
CA GLU A 84 15.39 9.24 20.54
C GLU A 84 13.93 9.11 21.05
N LEU A 85 13.14 10.18 20.99
CA LEU A 85 11.72 10.16 21.34
C LEU A 85 10.83 9.62 20.21
N MET A 86 11.39 9.36 19.05
CA MET A 86 10.68 8.76 17.92
C MET A 86 10.70 7.24 18.02
N CYS A 87 9.53 6.59 18.04
CA CYS A 87 9.42 5.17 17.79
C CYS A 87 9.56 4.93 16.28
N HIS A 88 8.57 5.38 15.52
CA HIS A 88 8.59 5.30 14.06
C HIS A 88 7.54 6.20 13.41
N VAL A 89 7.75 6.44 12.13
CA VAL A 89 6.79 7.00 11.18
C VAL A 89 6.59 5.99 10.06
N ASN A 90 5.38 5.50 9.90
CA ASN A 90 5.00 4.66 8.78
C ASN A 90 4.27 5.49 7.74
N VAL A 91 4.61 5.30 6.48
CA VAL A 91 3.89 5.86 5.34
C VAL A 91 3.25 4.70 4.59
N ASP A 92 1.94 4.60 4.69
CA ASP A 92 1.18 3.50 4.10
C ASP A 92 0.29 4.02 2.97
N LEU A 93 0.08 3.19 1.96
CA LEU A 93 -0.86 3.38 0.86
C LEU A 93 -1.87 2.25 0.81
N ASP A 94 -2.96 2.44 0.06
CA ASP A 94 -3.88 1.36 -0.27
C ASP A 94 -3.30 0.55 -1.45
N PRO A 95 -2.78 -0.67 -1.23
CA PRO A 95 -2.13 -1.42 -2.29
C PRO A 95 -3.08 -1.83 -3.41
N ALA A 96 -4.36 -2.04 -3.11
CA ALA A 96 -5.35 -2.39 -4.13
C ALA A 96 -5.66 -1.19 -5.03
N ARG A 97 -5.85 0.00 -4.42
CA ARG A 97 -6.02 1.25 -5.15
C ARG A 97 -4.80 1.57 -5.99
N HIS A 98 -3.62 1.51 -5.39
CA HIS A 98 -2.35 1.80 -6.04
C HIS A 98 -2.10 0.87 -7.24
N GLN A 99 -2.31 -0.44 -7.07
CA GLN A 99 -2.20 -1.40 -8.16
C GLN A 99 -3.23 -1.16 -9.26
N ALA A 100 -4.46 -0.81 -8.91
CA ALA A 100 -5.50 -0.51 -9.89
C ALA A 100 -5.17 0.72 -10.76
N LEU A 101 -4.50 1.73 -10.17
CA LEU A 101 -4.11 2.96 -10.87
C LEU A 101 -2.88 2.76 -11.77
N PHE A 102 -1.87 2.03 -11.31
CA PHE A 102 -0.57 1.95 -11.97
C PHE A 102 -0.30 0.64 -12.70
N GLY A 103 -1.09 -0.41 -12.45
CA GLY A 103 -0.98 -1.67 -13.19
C GLY A 103 0.29 -2.48 -12.89
N PHE A 104 0.85 -2.38 -11.68
CA PHE A 104 2.01 -3.18 -11.29
C PHE A 104 1.78 -4.67 -11.53
N ARG A 105 2.76 -5.37 -12.09
CA ARG A 105 2.69 -6.82 -12.35
C ARG A 105 2.62 -7.65 -11.07
N ARG A 106 3.02 -7.08 -9.95
CA ARG A 106 2.96 -7.66 -8.61
C ARG A 106 2.23 -6.69 -7.67
N ALA A 107 1.46 -7.22 -6.73
CA ALA A 107 0.89 -6.41 -5.67
C ALA A 107 2.02 -5.74 -4.85
N THR A 108 1.96 -4.43 -4.70
CA THR A 108 2.87 -3.66 -3.86
C THR A 108 2.56 -3.89 -2.38
N ALA A 109 3.52 -3.63 -1.51
CA ALA A 109 3.24 -3.62 -0.08
C ALA A 109 2.37 -2.41 0.28
N ALA A 110 1.49 -2.56 1.29
CA ALA A 110 0.74 -1.41 1.82
C ALA A 110 1.70 -0.35 2.38
N ARG A 111 2.73 -0.78 3.08
CA ARG A 111 3.74 0.11 3.62
C ARG A 111 4.75 0.52 2.57
N LEU A 112 4.72 1.80 2.21
CA LEU A 112 5.71 2.38 1.32
C LEU A 112 7.07 2.45 2.02
N MET A 113 7.09 2.92 3.28
CA MET A 113 8.31 3.10 4.07
C MET A 113 8.04 3.24 5.56
N THR A 114 9.03 2.86 6.38
CA THR A 114 9.11 3.19 7.79
C THR A 114 10.41 3.95 8.05
N LEU A 115 10.30 5.10 8.73
CA LEU A 115 11.41 5.81 9.34
C LEU A 115 11.36 5.60 10.85
N SER A 116 12.51 5.46 11.48
CA SER A 116 12.63 5.17 12.91
C SER A 116 13.91 5.74 13.50
N GLN A 117 14.16 5.50 14.77
CA GLN A 117 15.44 5.85 15.38
C GLN A 117 16.61 5.33 14.53
N GLY A 118 17.61 6.18 14.34
CA GLY A 118 18.78 5.89 13.53
C GLY A 118 18.58 6.02 12.02
N MET A 119 17.33 6.05 11.55
CA MET A 119 16.99 6.23 10.14
C MET A 119 15.87 7.26 9.98
N LEU A 120 16.26 8.53 9.95
CA LEU A 120 15.33 9.68 9.92
C LEU A 120 15.04 10.17 8.50
N THR A 121 15.78 9.68 7.53
CA THR A 121 15.66 10.06 6.11
C THR A 121 15.68 8.81 5.24
N ALA A 122 15.00 8.90 4.12
CA ALA A 122 15.00 7.91 3.06
C ALA A 122 15.00 8.65 1.73
N LYS A 123 16.01 8.44 0.88
CA LYS A 123 16.08 9.08 -0.43
C LYS A 123 16.51 8.08 -1.50
N VAL A 124 15.64 7.88 -2.49
CA VAL A 124 15.97 6.97 -3.60
C VAL A 124 17.06 7.57 -4.49
N PRO A 125 17.79 6.73 -5.24
CA PRO A 125 18.83 7.22 -6.16
C PRO A 125 18.27 8.20 -7.20
N ALA A 126 19.08 9.14 -7.64
CA ALA A 126 18.70 10.07 -8.69
C ALA A 126 18.25 9.34 -9.96
N GLY A 127 17.17 9.82 -10.58
CA GLY A 127 16.55 9.20 -11.74
C GLY A 127 15.57 8.09 -11.43
N PHE A 128 15.27 7.84 -10.15
CA PHE A 128 14.25 6.89 -9.68
C PHE A 128 13.19 7.59 -8.81
N GLY A 129 12.02 6.96 -8.71
CA GLY A 129 10.93 7.44 -7.84
C GLY A 129 9.81 6.41 -7.70
N PHE A 130 9.06 6.51 -6.61
CA PHE A 130 7.82 5.75 -6.46
C PHE A 130 6.68 6.56 -7.09
N PRO A 131 6.00 6.05 -8.12
CA PRO A 131 4.85 6.75 -8.70
C PRO A 131 3.70 6.77 -7.68
N LEU A 132 3.00 7.90 -7.59
CA LEU A 132 1.85 8.09 -6.73
C LEU A 132 0.83 8.97 -7.46
N ALA A 133 -0.47 8.72 -7.29
CA ALA A 133 -1.48 9.64 -7.75
C ALA A 133 -1.63 10.80 -6.75
N SER A 134 -1.73 12.05 -7.25
CA SER A 134 -1.81 13.24 -6.39
C SER A 134 -3.00 13.22 -5.42
N ASN A 135 -4.10 12.56 -5.79
CA ASN A 135 -5.31 12.37 -5.01
C ASN A 135 -5.38 10.99 -4.31
N GLU A 136 -4.30 10.22 -4.33
CA GLU A 136 -4.21 8.96 -3.60
C GLU A 136 -3.93 9.23 -2.11
N PRO A 137 -4.75 8.67 -1.20
CA PRO A 137 -4.54 8.86 0.22
C PRO A 137 -3.30 8.11 0.69
N LEU A 138 -2.48 8.78 1.48
CA LEU A 138 -1.45 8.17 2.30
C LEU A 138 -1.91 8.16 3.76
N LEU A 139 -1.54 7.13 4.49
CA LEU A 139 -1.72 7.07 5.91
C LEU A 139 -0.37 7.26 6.58
N LEU A 140 -0.30 8.28 7.39
CA LEU A 140 0.84 8.53 8.26
C LEU A 140 0.52 7.97 9.65
N PHE A 141 1.14 6.86 10.01
CA PHE A 141 1.13 6.36 11.37
C PHE A 141 2.39 6.88 12.08
N THR A 142 2.21 7.63 13.16
CA THR A 142 3.30 8.18 13.96
C THR A 142 3.19 7.70 15.39
N GLN A 143 4.32 7.32 16.00
CA GLN A 143 4.37 6.86 17.40
C GLN A 143 5.61 7.39 18.10
N VAL A 144 5.45 7.79 19.35
CA VAL A 144 6.55 8.22 20.21
C VAL A 144 7.07 7.09 21.10
N LEU A 145 8.29 7.25 21.56
CA LEU A 145 9.03 6.32 22.41
C LEU A 145 9.74 7.12 23.51
N ASN A 146 9.96 6.52 24.66
CA ASN A 146 10.83 7.07 25.70
C ASN A 146 11.50 5.94 26.47
N LEU A 147 12.73 5.63 26.15
CA LEU A 147 13.51 4.58 26.80
C LEU A 147 14.44 5.10 27.91
N ASN A 148 14.72 6.42 27.94
CA ASN A 148 15.82 6.98 28.72
C ASN A 148 15.39 8.01 29.77
N ILE A 149 14.37 8.83 29.49
CA ILE A 149 13.98 9.94 30.34
C ILE A 149 13.01 9.44 31.42
N GLN A 150 13.54 9.19 32.63
CA GLN A 150 12.77 8.64 33.75
C GLN A 150 11.69 9.59 34.29
N LYS A 151 11.93 10.91 34.22
CA LYS A 151 11.01 11.95 34.71
C LYS A 151 10.83 13.02 33.62
N PRO A 152 10.04 12.77 32.60
CA PRO A 152 9.94 13.66 31.44
C PRO A 152 9.14 14.95 31.69
N GLN A 153 8.49 15.12 32.85
CA GLN A 153 7.73 16.31 33.24
C GLN A 153 6.67 16.72 32.20
N ASN A 154 5.95 15.75 31.64
CA ASN A 154 4.94 15.96 30.61
C ASN A 154 5.51 16.67 29.34
N LEU A 155 6.65 16.21 28.87
CA LEU A 155 7.28 16.71 27.66
C LEU A 155 6.31 16.57 26.47
N LYS A 156 6.06 17.67 25.76
CA LYS A 156 5.16 17.70 24.61
C LYS A 156 5.97 17.73 23.32
N VAL A 157 5.69 16.75 22.44
CA VAL A 157 6.41 16.59 21.16
C VAL A 157 5.44 16.24 20.04
N ARG A 158 5.91 16.41 18.81
CA ARG A 158 5.22 16.05 17.57
C ARG A 158 6.21 15.46 16.57
N HIS A 159 5.73 14.68 15.64
CA HIS A 159 6.48 14.34 14.41
C HIS A 159 6.23 15.40 13.34
N ARG A 160 7.29 15.84 12.68
CA ARG A 160 7.24 16.59 11.43
C ARG A 160 7.73 15.66 10.33
N VAL A 161 6.84 15.28 9.42
CA VAL A 161 7.11 14.38 8.30
C VAL A 161 7.12 15.20 7.02
N THR A 162 8.17 15.08 6.23
CA THR A 162 8.29 15.76 4.94
C THR A 162 8.44 14.73 3.84
N ILE A 163 7.60 14.81 2.82
CA ILE A 163 7.66 13.96 1.64
C ILE A 163 8.13 14.81 0.47
N ASP A 164 9.22 14.39 -0.16
CA ASP A 164 9.80 15.03 -1.34
C ASP A 164 9.30 14.32 -2.60
N TYR A 165 8.89 15.09 -3.60
CA TYR A 165 8.33 14.55 -4.84
C TYR A 165 8.55 15.49 -6.02
N ILE A 166 8.46 14.94 -7.24
CA ILE A 166 8.49 15.67 -8.50
C ILE A 166 7.16 15.42 -9.23
N ARG A 167 6.52 16.45 -9.77
CA ARG A 167 5.34 16.29 -10.61
C ARG A 167 5.76 15.82 -11.99
N ALA A 168 5.02 14.88 -12.58
CA ALA A 168 5.36 14.36 -13.91
C ALA A 168 5.44 15.46 -14.99
N ARG A 169 4.61 16.51 -14.88
CA ARG A 169 4.64 17.66 -15.80
C ARG A 169 5.90 18.53 -15.70
N ASP A 170 6.61 18.46 -14.57
CA ASP A 170 7.81 19.27 -14.28
C ASP A 170 9.11 18.48 -14.57
N LEU A 171 8.99 17.24 -15.08
CA LEU A 171 10.14 16.42 -15.39
C LEU A 171 10.97 17.01 -16.56
N THR A 172 12.25 17.14 -16.35
CA THR A 172 13.23 17.52 -17.39
C THR A 172 13.90 16.30 -18.03
N SER A 173 13.82 15.14 -17.34
CA SER A 173 14.31 13.84 -17.82
C SER A 173 13.40 12.71 -17.26
N PRO A 174 13.29 11.57 -17.96
CA PRO A 174 12.49 10.44 -17.48
C PRO A 174 12.96 9.93 -16.12
N ILE A 175 12.00 9.61 -15.25
CA ILE A 175 12.22 8.90 -13.98
C ILE A 175 11.84 7.44 -14.17
N LYS A 176 12.67 6.52 -13.65
CA LYS A 176 12.40 5.09 -13.61
C LYS A 176 11.51 4.77 -12.41
N PRO A 177 10.39 4.04 -12.61
CA PRO A 177 9.51 3.68 -11.53
C PRO A 177 10.14 2.63 -10.61
N LEU A 178 9.95 2.83 -9.31
CA LEU A 178 10.17 1.82 -8.29
C LEU A 178 8.84 1.33 -7.75
N PHE A 179 8.76 0.06 -7.43
CA PHE A 179 7.70 -0.49 -6.60
C PHE A 179 8.26 -0.95 -5.25
N ASN A 180 7.42 -0.89 -4.22
CA ASN A 180 7.84 -1.21 -2.87
C ASN A 180 7.55 -2.67 -2.50
N VAL A 181 8.51 -3.28 -1.84
CA VAL A 181 8.39 -4.60 -1.22
C VAL A 181 8.89 -4.48 0.21
N GLY A 182 8.11 -4.98 1.17
CA GLY A 182 8.57 -5.10 2.54
C GLY A 182 8.92 -6.52 2.88
N ALA A 183 9.85 -6.73 3.80
CA ALA A 183 10.12 -8.02 4.41
C ALA A 183 10.55 -7.84 5.88
N SER A 184 10.19 -8.81 6.73
CA SER A 184 10.55 -8.82 8.14
C SER A 184 11.39 -10.03 8.50
N GLY A 185 12.35 -9.82 9.38
CA GLY A 185 12.93 -10.88 10.18
C GLY A 185 11.83 -11.50 11.03
N MET A 186 11.87 -12.81 11.18
CA MET A 186 10.86 -13.55 11.91
C MET A 186 11.49 -14.70 12.68
N VAL A 187 10.88 -15.05 13.81
CA VAL A 187 11.21 -16.26 14.56
C VAL A 187 9.97 -17.13 14.68
N GLN A 188 10.16 -18.44 14.70
CA GLN A 188 9.06 -19.38 14.92
C GLN A 188 8.62 -19.33 16.39
N LEU A 189 7.33 -19.23 16.65
CA LEU A 189 6.80 -19.10 18.01
C LEU A 189 7.05 -20.35 18.85
N ASP A 190 6.93 -21.54 18.27
CA ASP A 190 7.03 -22.81 19.00
C ASP A 190 8.48 -23.12 19.43
N ASP A 191 9.48 -22.54 18.76
CA ASP A 191 10.90 -22.74 19.04
C ASP A 191 11.46 -21.73 20.06
N ASN A 192 10.68 -20.68 20.40
CA ASN A 192 11.12 -19.65 21.33
C ASN A 192 10.04 -19.35 22.38
N PRO A 193 10.08 -20.03 23.56
CA PRO A 193 9.13 -19.78 24.65
C PRO A 193 9.14 -18.31 25.14
N LEU A 194 10.27 -17.60 24.96
CA LEU A 194 10.39 -16.19 25.29
C LEU A 194 9.68 -15.28 24.28
N ALA A 195 9.61 -15.67 23.01
CA ALA A 195 8.80 -14.98 22.01
C ALA A 195 7.31 -15.08 22.32
N MET A 196 6.85 -16.21 22.88
CA MET A 196 5.47 -16.37 23.35
C MET A 196 5.12 -15.45 24.52
N ALA A 197 6.07 -15.14 25.41
CA ALA A 197 5.83 -14.26 26.57
C ALA A 197 5.63 -12.80 26.15
N HIS A 198 6.18 -12.38 25.00
CA HIS A 198 5.95 -11.06 24.40
C HIS A 198 4.89 -11.07 23.29
N SER A 199 4.39 -12.24 22.91
CA SER A 199 3.22 -12.32 22.06
C SER A 199 2.04 -11.64 22.74
N MET A 200 2.08 -10.31 22.80
CA MET A 200 0.96 -9.40 22.90
C MET A 200 -0.09 -9.64 24.02
N ALA A 201 0.24 -10.43 25.05
CA ALA A 201 -0.64 -10.62 26.21
C ALA A 201 -0.85 -9.31 27.02
N SER A 202 -0.14 -8.24 26.68
CA SER A 202 -0.18 -6.96 27.40
C SER A 202 -0.26 -5.71 26.52
N MET A 203 -0.48 -5.82 25.22
CA MET A 203 -0.74 -4.62 24.44
C MET A 203 -2.22 -4.25 24.55
N PRO A 204 -2.57 -3.16 25.25
CA PRO A 204 -3.87 -2.57 25.04
C PRO A 204 -3.93 -2.26 23.54
N VAL A 205 -4.91 -2.83 22.85
CA VAL A 205 -5.33 -2.30 21.55
C VAL A 205 -5.55 -0.83 21.83
N PRO A 206 -4.78 0.11 21.25
CA PRO A 206 -5.07 1.51 21.46
C PRO A 206 -6.53 1.67 21.09
N ALA A 207 -7.33 2.16 22.06
CA ALA A 207 -8.70 2.52 21.76
C ALA A 207 -8.60 3.42 20.54
N MET A 208 -9.13 2.95 19.41
CA MET A 208 -9.14 3.70 18.18
C MET A 208 -9.71 5.06 18.55
N ALA A 209 -8.85 6.07 18.63
CA ALA A 209 -9.33 7.43 18.67
C ALA A 209 -10.27 7.52 17.49
N SER A 210 -11.55 7.77 17.77
CA SER A 210 -12.58 7.83 16.76
C SER A 210 -12.08 8.79 15.68
N VAL A 211 -11.67 8.22 14.55
CA VAL A 211 -11.45 9.01 13.35
C VAL A 211 -12.81 9.60 13.06
N THR A 212 -12.97 10.90 13.30
CA THR A 212 -14.14 11.63 12.83
C THR A 212 -14.13 11.47 11.32
N THR A 213 -14.94 10.53 10.86
CA THR A 213 -15.14 10.24 9.45
C THR A 213 -15.96 11.36 8.86
N ASP A 214 -15.27 12.26 8.16
CA ASP A 214 -15.93 12.98 7.10
C ASP A 214 -15.89 12.07 5.85
N ALA A 215 -17.10 11.63 5.43
CA ALA A 215 -17.43 10.90 4.21
C ALA A 215 -16.71 9.56 3.95
N GLY A 216 -17.31 8.48 4.44
CA GLY A 216 -17.60 7.26 3.67
C GLY A 216 -16.46 6.55 2.94
N HIS A 217 -15.42 6.07 3.65
CA HIS A 217 -14.59 4.98 3.16
C HIS A 217 -14.18 4.05 4.31
N ASP A 218 -14.41 2.78 4.05
CA ASP A 218 -14.28 1.64 4.94
C ASP A 218 -12.96 1.60 5.73
N SER A 219 -13.07 1.68 7.05
CA SER A 219 -11.96 1.63 8.00
C SER A 219 -11.37 0.23 8.23
N THR A 220 -11.95 -0.83 7.64
CA THR A 220 -11.58 -2.22 7.92
C THR A 220 -10.29 -2.68 7.21
N SER A 221 -9.86 -2.00 6.12
CA SER A 221 -8.58 -2.29 5.46
C SER A 221 -7.37 -1.70 6.16
N MET A 222 -7.60 -0.83 7.14
CA MET A 222 -6.61 0.07 7.72
C MET A 222 -6.06 -0.40 9.08
N SER A 223 -6.57 -1.51 9.63
CA SER A 223 -6.08 -2.05 10.90
C SER A 223 -4.63 -2.55 10.83
N SER A 224 -4.09 -2.82 9.63
CA SER A 224 -2.68 -3.17 9.45
C SER A 224 -1.75 -1.95 9.52
N ALA A 225 -2.27 -0.74 9.32
CA ALA A 225 -1.48 0.50 9.36
C ALA A 225 -1.00 0.83 10.78
N ALA A 226 -1.74 0.41 11.80
CA ALA A 226 -1.39 0.63 13.21
C ALA A 226 -0.32 -0.35 13.75
N SER A 227 0.19 -1.26 12.91
CA SER A 227 1.20 -2.24 13.30
C SER A 227 2.58 -1.85 12.77
N CYS A 228 3.63 -2.10 13.53
CA CYS A 228 5.01 -2.06 13.02
C CYS A 228 5.31 -3.18 12.02
N LEU A 229 4.44 -4.17 11.93
CA LEU A 229 4.60 -5.34 11.06
C LEU A 229 4.33 -5.01 9.61
N ILE A 230 5.08 -5.64 8.72
CA ILE A 230 4.93 -5.53 7.27
C ILE A 230 3.96 -6.60 6.77
N GLY A 231 3.10 -6.20 5.82
CA GLY A 231 2.18 -7.10 5.15
C GLY A 231 0.90 -7.37 5.93
N ALA A 232 0.03 -8.20 5.37
CA ALA A 232 -1.22 -8.60 6.01
C ALA A 232 -0.93 -9.59 7.14
N ARG A 233 -1.48 -9.34 8.33
CA ARG A 233 -1.52 -10.36 9.39
C ARG A 233 -2.30 -11.57 8.92
N ALA A 234 -1.95 -12.73 9.46
CA ALA A 234 -2.77 -13.91 9.26
C ALA A 234 -4.24 -13.59 9.62
N PRO A 235 -5.22 -14.05 8.84
CA PRO A 235 -6.64 -13.71 9.06
C PRO A 235 -7.16 -14.01 10.47
N GLN A 236 -6.47 -14.86 11.22
CA GLN A 236 -6.80 -15.28 12.57
C GLN A 236 -5.86 -14.72 13.64
N ALA A 237 -4.99 -13.76 13.28
CA ALA A 237 -4.06 -13.18 14.23
C ALA A 237 -4.81 -12.40 15.31
N THR A 238 -4.85 -12.94 16.51
CA THR A 238 -5.32 -12.28 17.74
C THR A 238 -4.11 -11.79 18.54
N SER A 239 -4.33 -11.07 19.64
CA SER A 239 -3.25 -10.62 20.53
C SER A 239 -2.38 -11.76 21.09
N THR A 240 -2.84 -12.99 21.02
CA THR A 240 -2.14 -14.20 21.46
C THR A 240 -1.71 -15.12 20.31
N SER A 241 -1.94 -14.70 19.06
CA SER A 241 -1.65 -15.50 17.87
C SER A 241 -0.40 -15.01 17.13
N ALA A 242 0.09 -15.82 16.20
CA ALA A 242 1.19 -15.49 15.34
C ALA A 242 0.89 -14.24 14.50
N ASP A 243 1.93 -13.43 14.26
CA ASP A 243 1.84 -12.30 13.33
C ASP A 243 1.70 -12.79 11.88
N TYR A 244 2.35 -13.93 11.58
CA TYR A 244 2.37 -14.51 10.24
C TYR A 244 2.24 -16.04 10.32
N VAL A 245 1.83 -16.63 9.20
CA VAL A 245 1.92 -18.06 8.95
C VAL A 245 2.74 -18.24 7.68
N ASP A 246 3.82 -19.01 7.77
CA ASP A 246 4.67 -19.27 6.60
C ASP A 246 4.06 -20.33 5.66
N PRO A 247 4.62 -20.56 4.47
CA PRO A 247 4.09 -21.54 3.51
C PRO A 247 4.05 -22.99 4.03
N GLN A 248 4.78 -23.29 5.11
CA GLN A 248 4.77 -24.61 5.77
C GLN A 248 3.75 -24.69 6.91
N GLY A 249 2.97 -23.62 7.12
CA GLY A 249 1.95 -23.55 8.19
C GLY A 249 2.52 -23.24 9.57
N ARG A 250 3.82 -22.86 9.67
CA ARG A 250 4.46 -22.53 10.95
C ARG A 250 4.05 -21.13 11.38
N LYS A 251 3.74 -20.97 12.67
CA LYS A 251 3.41 -19.68 13.28
C LYS A 251 4.68 -18.88 13.50
N MET A 252 4.75 -17.68 12.95
CA MET A 252 5.90 -16.81 12.98
C MET A 252 5.55 -15.47 13.65
N THR A 253 6.52 -14.86 14.34
CA THR A 253 6.40 -13.50 14.86
C THR A 253 7.52 -12.62 14.33
N GLY A 254 7.19 -11.35 14.02
CA GLY A 254 8.15 -10.30 13.66
C GLY A 254 8.75 -9.60 14.88
N HIS A 255 8.27 -9.91 16.09
CA HIS A 255 8.80 -9.43 17.35
C HIS A 255 9.39 -10.60 18.14
N TRP A 256 10.60 -10.43 18.65
CA TRP A 256 11.23 -11.43 19.49
C TRP A 256 12.08 -10.81 20.58
N ILE A 257 12.50 -11.64 21.51
CA ILE A 257 13.36 -11.24 22.62
C ILE A 257 14.82 -11.47 22.27
N VAL A 258 15.65 -10.46 22.54
CA VAL A 258 17.11 -10.56 22.57
C VAL A 258 17.56 -10.67 24.02
N PRO A 259 18.04 -11.85 24.50
CA PRO A 259 18.62 -11.99 25.81
C PRO A 259 19.95 -11.21 25.91
N PRO A 260 20.49 -11.04 27.13
CA PRO A 260 21.84 -10.51 27.30
C PRO A 260 22.88 -11.23 26.44
N GLY A 261 23.75 -10.46 25.78
CA GLY A 261 24.79 -10.95 24.90
C GLY A 261 24.42 -10.92 23.42
N LYS A 262 25.12 -11.73 22.62
CA LYS A 262 25.00 -11.74 21.16
C LYS A 262 23.94 -12.71 20.69
N GLN A 263 23.14 -12.27 19.72
CA GLN A 263 22.15 -13.10 19.03
C GLN A 263 22.21 -12.83 17.51
N VAL A 264 22.09 -13.88 16.72
CA VAL A 264 21.96 -13.81 15.26
C VAL A 264 20.73 -14.59 14.85
N ASN A 265 19.82 -13.93 14.12
CA ASN A 265 18.62 -14.56 13.59
C ASN A 265 18.69 -14.62 12.06
N HIS A 266 18.26 -15.74 11.52
CA HIS A 266 18.13 -15.99 10.08
C HIS A 266 16.66 -16.18 9.74
N SER A 267 16.14 -15.39 8.82
CA SER A 267 14.74 -15.46 8.39
C SER A 267 14.66 -15.64 6.88
N ASP A 268 14.04 -16.71 6.41
CA ASP A 268 13.70 -16.87 4.99
C ASP A 268 12.61 -15.83 4.62
N ILE A 269 12.98 -14.88 3.78
CA ILE A 269 12.08 -13.82 3.30
C ILE A 269 11.61 -14.04 1.87
N SER A 270 12.00 -15.13 1.22
CA SER A 270 11.67 -15.39 -0.19
C SER A 270 10.18 -15.42 -0.43
N TRP A 271 9.44 -16.13 0.44
CA TRP A 271 7.98 -16.22 0.38
C TRP A 271 7.30 -14.88 0.69
N PHE A 272 7.91 -14.09 1.56
CA PHE A 272 7.39 -12.78 1.95
C PHE A 272 7.55 -11.77 0.81
N MET A 273 8.73 -11.72 0.20
CA MET A 273 8.99 -10.90 -0.97
C MET A 273 8.16 -11.34 -2.19
N ASN A 274 7.93 -12.65 -2.34
CA ASN A 274 7.14 -13.24 -3.42
C ASN A 274 7.42 -12.61 -4.79
N LEU A 275 8.70 -12.60 -5.18
CA LEU A 275 9.11 -12.06 -6.48
C LEU A 275 8.52 -12.89 -7.61
N GLN A 276 7.84 -12.24 -8.55
CA GLN A 276 7.20 -12.88 -9.71
C GLN A 276 8.08 -12.83 -10.97
N PHE A 277 9.11 -11.99 -10.97
CA PHE A 277 10.03 -11.76 -12.09
C PHE A 277 11.38 -11.28 -11.54
N ASP A 278 12.41 -11.36 -12.38
CA ASP A 278 13.73 -10.84 -12.07
C ASP A 278 13.68 -9.31 -12.04
N THR A 279 14.29 -8.73 -11.02
CA THR A 279 14.29 -7.28 -10.74
C THR A 279 15.64 -6.84 -10.24
N LYS A 280 15.78 -5.54 -9.95
CA LYS A 280 16.96 -4.98 -9.30
C LYS A 280 16.55 -4.19 -8.06
N LEU A 281 17.36 -4.34 -7.01
CA LEU A 281 17.27 -3.52 -5.81
C LEU A 281 18.03 -2.21 -6.03
N HIS A 282 17.31 -1.09 -5.97
CA HIS A 282 17.88 0.25 -6.09
C HIS A 282 17.93 0.99 -4.76
N TYR A 283 17.06 0.64 -3.83
CA TYR A 283 16.94 1.27 -2.53
C TYR A 283 16.53 0.26 -1.45
N ALA A 284 17.11 0.36 -0.24
CA ALA A 284 16.63 -0.35 0.93
C ALA A 284 16.70 0.54 2.17
N ALA A 285 15.55 0.75 2.81
CA ALA A 285 15.43 1.29 4.15
C ALA A 285 15.32 0.17 5.17
N VAL A 286 15.91 0.37 6.34
CA VAL A 286 16.02 -0.65 7.39
C VAL A 286 15.39 -0.13 8.68
N HIS A 287 14.53 -0.91 9.30
CA HIS A 287 14.01 -0.67 10.64
C HIS A 287 14.55 -1.72 11.60
N LEU A 288 15.21 -1.27 12.65
CA LEU A 288 15.78 -2.09 13.71
C LEU A 288 15.41 -1.51 15.07
N HIS A 289 15.44 -2.36 16.10
CA HIS A 289 15.31 -1.95 17.49
C HIS A 289 16.69 -1.76 18.16
N PRO A 290 16.77 -1.14 19.36
CA PRO A 290 18.00 -0.96 20.09
C PRO A 290 18.82 -2.24 20.24
N PHE A 291 20.14 -2.10 20.38
CA PHE A 291 21.13 -3.17 20.45
C PHE A 291 21.38 -3.93 19.15
N ALA A 292 20.69 -3.58 18.05
CA ALA A 292 21.05 -4.09 16.73
C ALA A 292 22.48 -3.65 16.36
N ARG A 293 23.22 -4.52 15.66
CA ARG A 293 24.55 -4.26 15.11
C ARG A 293 24.52 -4.21 13.58
N SER A 294 23.68 -5.07 12.96
CA SER A 294 23.54 -5.10 11.51
C SER A 294 22.30 -5.84 11.06
N LEU A 295 21.87 -5.52 9.84
CA LEU A 295 20.94 -6.30 9.05
C LEU A 295 21.57 -6.61 7.70
N GLU A 296 21.70 -7.87 7.35
CA GLU A 296 22.17 -8.34 6.06
C GLU A 296 21.03 -8.99 5.28
N MET A 297 20.87 -8.62 4.01
CA MET A 297 20.11 -9.41 3.07
C MET A 297 21.07 -10.26 2.25
N ARG A 298 20.87 -11.58 2.26
CA ARG A 298 21.73 -12.54 1.56
C ARG A 298 20.93 -13.36 0.57
N ASP A 299 21.45 -13.49 -0.64
CA ASP A 299 21.00 -14.48 -1.61
C ASP A 299 21.56 -15.84 -1.21
N MET A 300 20.71 -16.70 -0.72
CA MET A 300 21.07 -18.04 -0.23
C MET A 300 21.39 -19.02 -1.34
N THR A 301 20.90 -18.77 -2.56
CA THR A 301 21.18 -19.60 -3.73
C THR A 301 22.58 -19.38 -4.25
N SER A 302 23.03 -18.13 -4.33
CA SER A 302 24.40 -17.79 -4.78
C SER A 302 25.40 -17.63 -3.65
N GLY A 303 24.94 -17.52 -2.40
CA GLY A 303 25.77 -17.23 -1.22
C GLY A 303 26.22 -15.77 -1.11
N LYS A 304 25.76 -14.88 -1.99
CA LYS A 304 26.20 -13.48 -2.05
C LYS A 304 25.38 -12.57 -1.12
N THR A 305 26.07 -11.63 -0.49
CA THR A 305 25.41 -10.52 0.21
C THR A 305 24.79 -9.57 -0.83
N VAL A 306 23.48 -9.29 -0.70
CA VAL A 306 22.75 -8.30 -1.51
C VAL A 306 23.05 -6.90 -0.98
N PHE A 307 22.88 -6.71 0.34
CA PHE A 307 23.33 -5.52 1.05
C PHE A 307 23.59 -5.86 2.53
N LEU A 308 24.35 -4.99 3.19
CA LEU A 308 24.61 -5.02 4.63
C LEU A 308 24.43 -3.61 5.18
N ALA A 309 23.46 -3.44 6.08
CA ALA A 309 23.25 -2.22 6.85
C ALA A 309 23.81 -2.41 8.27
N LYS A 310 24.68 -1.51 8.70
CA LYS A 310 25.21 -1.46 10.07
C LYS A 310 24.35 -0.53 10.92
N ALA A 311 24.29 -0.80 12.21
CA ALA A 311 23.59 0.03 13.18
C ALA A 311 24.56 0.49 14.28
N GLU A 312 24.46 1.78 14.62
CA GLU A 312 25.21 2.40 15.69
C GLU A 312 24.31 2.68 16.88
N ASN A 313 24.75 2.24 18.07
CA ASN A 313 24.04 2.44 19.32
C ASN A 313 24.72 3.53 20.15
N PRO A 314 23.97 4.36 20.90
CA PRO A 314 24.57 5.33 21.81
C PRO A 314 25.30 4.63 22.97
N PRO A 315 26.44 5.16 23.41
CA PRO A 315 27.26 4.47 24.43
C PRO A 315 26.61 4.45 25.83
N ASN A 316 25.76 5.42 26.16
CA ASN A 316 25.21 5.61 27.50
C ASN A 316 23.68 5.74 27.52
N ALA A 317 22.99 5.29 26.48
CA ALA A 317 21.54 5.35 26.36
C ALA A 317 21.03 4.13 25.57
N ILE A 318 19.74 3.85 25.70
CA ILE A 318 19.08 2.82 24.90
C ILE A 318 18.52 3.47 23.64
N GLY A 319 18.90 2.97 22.46
CA GLY A 319 18.42 3.52 21.19
C GLY A 319 19.34 3.20 20.01
N LEU A 320 19.09 3.87 18.89
CA LEU A 320 19.92 3.84 17.70
C LEU A 320 20.29 5.25 17.30
N LEU A 321 21.58 5.50 17.07
CA LEU A 321 22.10 6.77 16.56
C LEU A 321 22.03 6.82 15.03
N HIS A 322 22.39 5.71 14.39
CA HIS A 322 22.45 5.59 12.94
C HIS A 322 22.18 4.16 12.49
N VAL A 323 21.49 4.03 11.37
CA VAL A 323 21.32 2.78 10.62
C VAL A 323 21.62 3.09 9.16
N ASP A 324 22.50 2.31 8.55
CA ASP A 324 22.83 2.47 7.13
C ASP A 324 21.60 2.24 6.24
N GLU A 325 21.43 3.08 5.23
CA GLU A 325 20.55 2.81 4.11
C GLU A 325 21.36 2.24 2.93
N PHE A 326 20.68 1.55 2.03
CA PHE A 326 21.31 1.10 0.79
C PHE A 326 20.74 1.87 -0.39
N THR A 327 21.61 2.39 -1.24
CA THR A 327 21.23 3.03 -2.52
C THR A 327 22.14 2.57 -3.65
N SER A 328 21.59 2.32 -4.84
CA SER A 328 22.35 1.96 -6.04
C SER A 328 21.62 2.40 -7.31
N ALA A 329 22.25 3.28 -8.09
CA ALA A 329 21.73 3.68 -9.38
C ALA A 329 21.80 2.53 -10.42
N GLU A 330 22.78 1.64 -10.32
CA GLU A 330 22.91 0.46 -11.20
C GLU A 330 21.96 -0.67 -10.79
N GLY A 331 21.65 -0.73 -9.50
CA GLY A 331 20.85 -1.78 -8.88
C GLY A 331 21.58 -3.11 -8.70
N VAL A 332 21.20 -3.86 -7.66
CA VAL A 332 21.66 -5.22 -7.40
C VAL A 332 20.62 -6.20 -7.92
N PRO A 333 20.97 -7.14 -8.81
CA PRO A 333 20.02 -8.12 -9.34
C PRO A 333 19.40 -8.99 -8.24
N LEU A 334 18.07 -9.13 -8.29
CA LEU A 334 17.29 -10.06 -7.51
C LEU A 334 16.57 -11.00 -8.46
N LEU A 335 16.93 -12.27 -8.44
CA LEU A 335 16.36 -13.29 -9.32
C LEU A 335 15.17 -13.96 -8.64
N HIS A 336 14.02 -14.02 -9.30
CA HIS A 336 12.79 -14.55 -8.72
C HIS A 336 12.89 -16.04 -8.33
N ALA A 337 13.75 -16.80 -9.00
CA ALA A 337 13.99 -18.21 -8.69
C ALA A 337 14.95 -18.43 -7.51
N HIS A 338 15.60 -17.37 -6.98
CA HIS A 338 16.55 -17.47 -5.88
C HIS A 338 15.84 -17.41 -4.51
N LYS A 339 16.55 -17.85 -3.48
CA LYS A 339 16.13 -17.77 -2.09
C LYS A 339 16.89 -16.67 -1.37
N TYR A 340 16.19 -15.92 -0.53
CA TYR A 340 16.75 -14.79 0.19
C TYR A 340 16.51 -14.91 1.69
N SER A 341 17.48 -14.48 2.48
CA SER A 341 17.37 -14.44 3.94
C SER A 341 17.71 -13.05 4.46
N LEU A 342 16.98 -12.61 5.49
CA LEU A 342 17.43 -11.53 6.38
C LEU A 342 18.20 -12.13 7.54
N ILE A 343 19.39 -11.58 7.79
CA ILE A 343 20.26 -11.99 8.89
C ILE A 343 20.43 -10.77 9.79
N SER A 344 19.78 -10.78 10.95
CA SER A 344 19.88 -9.72 11.94
C SER A 344 20.83 -10.10 13.06
N THR A 345 21.76 -9.19 13.39
CA THR A 345 22.73 -9.37 14.49
C THR A 345 22.44 -8.35 15.57
N TYR A 346 22.27 -8.83 16.80
CA TYR A 346 22.07 -8.07 18.02
C TYR A 346 23.18 -8.33 19.02
N ASP A 347 23.45 -7.35 19.88
CA ASP A 347 24.41 -7.49 20.99
C ASP A 347 23.88 -6.66 22.16
N ASN A 348 23.09 -7.30 23.03
CA ASN A 348 22.46 -6.68 24.18
C ASN A 348 23.45 -6.64 25.35
N PRO A 349 24.01 -5.47 25.69
CA PRO A 349 24.98 -5.34 26.77
C PRO A 349 24.34 -5.29 28.17
N THR A 350 23.02 -5.30 28.26
CA THR A 350 22.29 -5.20 29.53
C THR A 350 22.17 -6.58 30.20
N THR A 351 21.70 -6.60 31.42
CA THR A 351 21.42 -7.83 32.18
C THR A 351 19.98 -8.32 32.01
N THR A 352 19.15 -7.59 31.24
CA THR A 352 17.74 -7.88 31.03
C THR A 352 17.46 -8.17 29.55
N ASN A 353 16.36 -8.85 29.30
CA ASN A 353 15.87 -9.09 27.96
C ASN A 353 15.46 -7.77 27.29
N ALA A 354 15.67 -7.64 25.99
CA ALA A 354 15.25 -6.53 25.17
C ALA A 354 14.26 -6.99 24.09
N ASP A 355 13.28 -6.13 23.79
CA ASP A 355 12.40 -6.32 22.64
C ASP A 355 13.14 -6.03 21.33
N SER A 356 12.83 -6.77 20.28
CA SER A 356 13.51 -6.67 19.00
C SER A 356 12.60 -6.84 17.80
N MET A 357 12.99 -6.19 16.72
CA MET A 357 12.41 -6.30 15.39
C MET A 357 13.49 -5.99 14.33
N ALA A 358 13.37 -6.60 13.17
CA ALA A 358 14.18 -6.26 12.01
C ALA A 358 13.28 -6.29 10.75
N SER A 359 13.21 -5.18 10.05
CA SER A 359 12.41 -5.07 8.83
C SER A 359 13.15 -4.30 7.75
N VAL A 360 12.82 -4.57 6.50
CA VAL A 360 13.40 -3.90 5.35
C VAL A 360 12.31 -3.49 4.36
N PHE A 361 12.48 -2.30 3.78
CA PHE A 361 11.62 -1.73 2.75
C PHE A 361 12.46 -1.53 1.51
N LEU A 362 12.15 -2.31 0.47
CA LEU A 362 12.92 -2.41 -0.76
C LEU A 362 12.24 -1.59 -1.86
N GLY A 363 13.02 -0.76 -2.55
CA GLY A 363 12.64 -0.11 -3.80
C GLY A 363 13.21 -0.92 -4.97
N LEU A 364 12.33 -1.59 -5.69
CA LEU A 364 12.66 -2.49 -6.80
C LEU A 364 12.21 -1.90 -8.12
N ASP A 365 12.93 -2.14 -9.21
CA ASP A 365 12.50 -1.74 -10.54
C ASP A 365 11.64 -2.81 -11.21
N ASP A 366 10.75 -2.36 -12.09
CA ASP A 366 10.06 -3.21 -13.05
C ASP A 366 10.28 -2.61 -14.45
N PRO A 367 11.18 -3.18 -15.26
CA PRO A 367 11.52 -2.62 -16.56
C PRO A 367 10.36 -2.69 -17.56
N GLU A 368 9.32 -3.49 -17.29
CA GLU A 368 8.13 -3.60 -18.15
C GLU A 368 6.97 -2.70 -17.67
N LEU A 369 7.12 -2.08 -16.49
CA LEU A 369 6.09 -1.18 -15.97
C LEU A 369 6.01 0.11 -16.80
N VAL A 370 4.86 0.33 -17.40
CA VAL A 370 4.52 1.58 -18.07
C VAL A 370 3.63 2.41 -17.16
N VAL A 371 4.21 3.42 -16.52
CA VAL A 371 3.44 4.35 -15.68
C VAL A 371 2.50 5.16 -16.57
N PRO A 372 1.17 5.21 -16.27
CA PRO A 372 0.22 6.01 -17.04
C PRO A 372 0.61 7.49 -17.01
N ASN A 373 0.32 8.24 -18.06
CA ASN A 373 0.41 9.70 -17.99
C ASN A 373 -0.72 10.27 -17.12
N SER A 374 -0.64 11.57 -16.79
CA SER A 374 -1.62 12.19 -15.87
C SER A 374 -3.06 12.16 -16.40
N ASP A 375 -3.28 12.26 -17.71
CA ASP A 375 -4.64 12.18 -18.27
C ASP A 375 -5.22 10.76 -18.16
N GLN A 376 -4.42 9.74 -18.46
CA GLN A 376 -4.79 8.35 -18.27
C GLN A 376 -5.05 8.03 -16.80
N LEU A 377 -4.20 8.54 -15.90
CA LEU A 377 -4.35 8.35 -14.46
C LEU A 377 -5.61 9.04 -13.93
N ALA A 378 -5.88 10.29 -14.36
CA ALA A 378 -7.09 11.03 -14.00
C ALA A 378 -8.34 10.28 -14.46
N HIS A 379 -8.35 9.79 -15.70
CA HIS A 379 -9.46 8.99 -16.23
C HIS A 379 -9.65 7.69 -15.44
N ALA A 380 -8.57 6.96 -15.15
CA ALA A 380 -8.62 5.74 -14.36
C ALA A 380 -9.13 6.00 -12.93
N SER A 381 -8.61 7.05 -12.27
CA SER A 381 -9.04 7.43 -10.93
C SER A 381 -10.53 7.77 -10.88
N ALA A 382 -11.00 8.63 -11.78
CA ALA A 382 -12.40 9.00 -11.89
C ALA A 382 -13.30 7.77 -12.14
N THR A 383 -12.92 6.90 -13.07
CA THR A 383 -13.67 5.69 -13.41
C THR A 383 -13.75 4.70 -12.25
N LEU A 384 -12.63 4.45 -11.57
CA LEU A 384 -12.53 3.39 -10.55
C LEU A 384 -13.06 3.83 -9.19
N PHE A 385 -12.83 5.09 -8.80
CA PHE A 385 -13.03 5.51 -7.41
C PHE A 385 -14.08 6.60 -7.23
N ASP A 386 -14.28 7.48 -8.22
CA ASP A 386 -15.20 8.61 -8.09
C ASP A 386 -16.56 8.33 -8.73
N ALA A 387 -16.62 7.46 -9.75
CA ALA A 387 -17.89 7.10 -10.38
C ALA A 387 -18.86 6.45 -9.39
N ASN A 388 -20.11 6.86 -9.42
CA ASN A 388 -21.19 6.33 -8.60
C ASN A 388 -22.28 5.60 -9.41
N THR A 389 -22.08 5.46 -10.72
CA THR A 389 -23.10 4.95 -11.64
C THR A 389 -22.45 4.12 -12.75
N LEU A 390 -23.00 2.93 -13.01
CA LEU A 390 -22.75 2.12 -14.20
C LEU A 390 -23.81 2.45 -15.26
N VAL A 391 -23.36 2.73 -16.48
CA VAL A 391 -24.22 2.96 -17.63
C VAL A 391 -23.93 1.92 -18.71
N LEU A 392 -24.96 1.20 -19.14
CA LEU A 392 -24.91 0.26 -20.23
C LEU A 392 -25.67 0.83 -21.42
N HIS A 393 -24.98 1.11 -22.51
CA HIS A 393 -25.57 1.51 -23.77
C HIS A 393 -25.92 0.26 -24.57
N THR A 394 -27.19 0.04 -24.82
CA THR A 394 -27.68 -1.17 -25.49
C THR A 394 -28.49 -0.84 -26.74
N ASN A 395 -28.70 -1.86 -27.58
CA ASN A 395 -29.56 -1.72 -28.76
C ASN A 395 -31.05 -1.54 -28.43
N ILE A 396 -31.44 -1.72 -27.15
CA ILE A 396 -32.84 -1.49 -26.68
C ILE A 396 -32.96 -0.20 -25.84
N GLY A 397 -31.88 0.55 -25.64
CA GLY A 397 -31.86 1.79 -24.85
C GLY A 397 -30.77 1.80 -23.79
N THR A 398 -30.73 2.85 -22.99
CA THR A 398 -29.71 3.03 -21.95
C THR A 398 -30.22 2.53 -20.59
N ILE A 399 -29.44 1.67 -19.97
CA ILE A 399 -29.68 1.13 -18.63
C ILE A 399 -28.68 1.78 -17.68
N THR A 400 -29.16 2.24 -16.51
CA THR A 400 -28.34 2.93 -15.53
C THR A 400 -28.51 2.27 -14.16
N ALA A 401 -27.39 1.95 -13.49
CA ALA A 401 -27.37 1.39 -12.15
C ALA A 401 -26.52 2.28 -11.22
N ALA A 402 -27.06 2.61 -10.05
CA ALA A 402 -26.32 3.32 -9.01
C ALA A 402 -25.50 2.33 -8.19
N PHE A 403 -24.21 2.63 -7.97
CA PHE A 403 -23.30 1.83 -7.16
C PHE A 403 -23.61 1.96 -5.66
N ASP A 404 -23.39 0.88 -4.93
CA ASP A 404 -23.38 0.85 -3.48
C ASP A 404 -21.94 0.55 -3.00
N ARG A 405 -21.17 1.59 -2.80
CA ARG A 405 -19.79 1.47 -2.33
C ARG A 405 -19.68 1.23 -0.83
N GLU A 406 -20.74 1.48 -0.07
CA GLU A 406 -20.76 1.22 1.37
C GLU A 406 -20.69 -0.29 1.68
N HIS A 407 -21.40 -1.10 0.89
CA HIS A 407 -21.51 -2.54 1.14
C HIS A 407 -20.70 -3.40 0.16
N ALA A 408 -20.20 -2.82 -0.96
CA ALA A 408 -19.56 -3.55 -2.04
C ALA A 408 -18.44 -2.76 -2.75
N ALA A 409 -17.58 -2.08 -2.00
CA ALA A 409 -16.52 -1.20 -2.54
C ALA A 409 -15.55 -1.92 -3.48
N ASP A 410 -15.02 -3.07 -3.07
CA ASP A 410 -14.07 -3.87 -3.86
C ASP A 410 -14.73 -4.45 -5.11
N THR A 411 -15.99 -4.87 -5.00
CA THR A 411 -16.78 -5.37 -6.12
C THR A 411 -17.04 -4.26 -7.15
N VAL A 412 -17.37 -3.05 -6.70
CA VAL A 412 -17.53 -1.88 -7.60
C VAL A 412 -16.22 -1.58 -8.33
N ILE A 413 -15.09 -1.58 -7.64
CA ILE A 413 -13.76 -1.39 -8.26
C ILE A 413 -13.49 -2.49 -9.28
N GLN A 414 -13.77 -3.76 -8.95
CA GLN A 414 -13.55 -4.89 -9.87
C GLN A 414 -14.39 -4.75 -11.15
N VAL A 415 -15.66 -4.39 -11.03
CA VAL A 415 -16.56 -4.18 -12.18
C VAL A 415 -16.12 -2.95 -12.99
N SER A 416 -15.74 -1.86 -12.31
CA SER A 416 -15.23 -0.64 -12.98
C SER A 416 -13.96 -0.92 -13.78
N ARG A 417 -13.08 -1.82 -13.32
CA ARG A 417 -11.90 -2.27 -14.09
C ARG A 417 -12.31 -3.00 -15.37
N PHE A 418 -13.34 -3.84 -15.31
CA PHE A 418 -13.87 -4.47 -16.52
C PHE A 418 -14.44 -3.45 -17.51
N VAL A 419 -15.14 -2.43 -17.00
CA VAL A 419 -15.65 -1.32 -17.82
C VAL A 419 -14.50 -0.56 -18.47
N LEU A 420 -13.50 -0.17 -17.68
CA LEU A 420 -12.32 0.58 -18.17
C LEU A 420 -11.56 -0.19 -19.28
N ALA A 421 -11.52 -1.50 -19.18
CA ALA A 421 -10.90 -2.38 -20.18
C ALA A 421 -11.82 -2.72 -21.37
N GLY A 422 -13.03 -2.16 -21.47
CA GLY A 422 -13.99 -2.46 -22.52
C GLY A 422 -14.48 -3.91 -22.51
N ALA A 423 -14.43 -4.59 -21.34
CA ALA A 423 -14.77 -6.01 -21.28
C ALA A 423 -16.23 -6.30 -21.61
N PHE A 424 -17.12 -5.32 -21.37
CA PHE A 424 -18.55 -5.43 -21.67
C PHE A 424 -18.92 -5.05 -23.11
N ASP A 425 -18.04 -4.41 -23.85
CA ASP A 425 -18.33 -3.91 -25.18
C ASP A 425 -18.62 -5.07 -26.15
N ALA A 426 -19.67 -4.91 -26.95
CA ALA A 426 -20.20 -5.92 -27.87
C ALA A 426 -20.60 -7.25 -27.20
N THR A 427 -20.90 -7.24 -25.89
CA THR A 427 -21.45 -8.40 -25.18
C THR A 427 -22.98 -8.42 -25.22
N ARG A 428 -23.59 -9.39 -24.56
CA ARG A 428 -25.04 -9.59 -24.57
C ARG A 428 -25.63 -9.66 -23.17
N LEU A 429 -26.77 -9.02 -22.99
CA LEU A 429 -27.72 -9.25 -21.92
C LEU A 429 -28.60 -10.44 -22.29
N ILE A 430 -28.55 -11.54 -21.55
CA ILE A 430 -29.25 -12.77 -21.87
C ILE A 430 -30.26 -13.09 -20.77
N GLY A 431 -31.53 -13.19 -21.14
CA GLY A 431 -32.59 -13.60 -20.22
C GLY A 431 -32.42 -15.04 -19.74
N GLN A 432 -32.50 -15.25 -18.43
CA GLN A 432 -32.37 -16.56 -17.77
C GLN A 432 -33.75 -17.08 -17.29
N LYS A 433 -33.85 -18.40 -17.16
CA LYS A 433 -35.10 -19.05 -16.70
C LYS A 433 -35.50 -18.70 -15.27
N ASN A 434 -34.55 -18.26 -14.44
CA ASN A 434 -34.74 -17.90 -13.04
C ASN A 434 -35.12 -16.42 -12.84
N ALA A 435 -35.72 -15.79 -13.83
CA ALA A 435 -36.07 -14.37 -13.83
C ALA A 435 -34.89 -13.44 -13.48
N SER A 436 -33.71 -13.73 -14.04
CA SER A 436 -32.56 -12.85 -14.03
C SER A 436 -32.04 -12.62 -15.46
N ILE A 437 -31.22 -11.58 -15.60
CA ILE A 437 -30.52 -11.29 -16.86
C ILE A 437 -29.02 -11.42 -16.58
N ALA A 438 -28.33 -12.21 -17.39
CA ALA A 438 -26.90 -12.45 -17.26
C ALA A 438 -26.11 -11.67 -18.33
N VAL A 439 -24.96 -11.10 -17.93
CA VAL A 439 -23.91 -10.62 -18.82
C VAL A 439 -22.62 -11.31 -18.44
N THR A 440 -22.05 -12.05 -19.39
CA THR A 440 -20.78 -12.75 -19.19
C THR A 440 -19.75 -12.17 -20.14
N PRO A 441 -18.86 -11.26 -19.67
CA PRO A 441 -17.77 -10.78 -20.48
C PRO A 441 -16.82 -11.93 -20.84
N PRO A 442 -16.26 -11.96 -22.05
CA PRO A 442 -15.34 -13.03 -22.46
C PRO A 442 -14.15 -13.16 -21.50
N MET A 443 -13.81 -14.39 -21.09
CA MET A 443 -12.71 -14.68 -20.15
C MET A 443 -11.38 -14.11 -20.65
N VAL A 444 -11.11 -14.09 -21.94
CA VAL A 444 -9.93 -13.48 -22.55
C VAL A 444 -9.78 -11.99 -22.22
N ARG A 445 -10.88 -11.29 -21.93
CA ARG A 445 -10.89 -9.87 -21.55
C ARG A 445 -10.88 -9.63 -20.04
N THR A 446 -11.17 -10.64 -19.23
CA THR A 446 -11.36 -10.48 -17.79
C THR A 446 -10.33 -11.21 -16.95
N SER A 447 -9.72 -12.30 -17.44
CA SER A 447 -8.84 -13.15 -16.63
C SER A 447 -7.64 -12.41 -16.04
N SER A 448 -7.01 -11.53 -16.80
CA SER A 448 -5.86 -10.72 -16.34
C SER A 448 -6.27 -9.56 -15.41
N LEU A 449 -7.57 -9.24 -15.34
CA LEU A 449 -8.11 -8.15 -14.52
C LEU A 449 -8.68 -8.64 -13.19
N LEU A 450 -8.83 -9.96 -13.02
CA LEU A 450 -9.36 -10.54 -11.79
C LEU A 450 -8.40 -10.29 -10.63
N GLN A 451 -8.92 -9.77 -9.54
CA GLN A 451 -8.18 -9.63 -8.28
C GLN A 451 -8.88 -10.37 -7.16
N PRO A 452 -8.13 -10.84 -6.16
CA PRO A 452 -8.72 -11.28 -4.91
C PRO A 452 -9.51 -10.13 -4.31
N THR A 453 -10.83 -10.24 -4.25
CA THR A 453 -11.70 -9.29 -3.55
C THR A 453 -12.05 -9.87 -2.19
N ARG A 454 -12.22 -9.00 -1.18
CA ARG A 454 -12.69 -9.42 0.14
C ARG A 454 -14.09 -10.00 0.07
N LEU A 455 -14.47 -10.74 1.10
CA LEU A 455 -15.87 -11.06 1.31
C LEU A 455 -16.57 -9.78 1.77
N GLU A 456 -17.44 -9.25 0.91
CA GLU A 456 -18.28 -8.09 1.19
C GLU A 456 -19.69 -8.56 1.51
N SER A 457 -20.40 -7.80 2.34
CA SER A 457 -21.80 -8.09 2.66
C SER A 457 -22.70 -7.97 1.42
N GLY A 458 -22.35 -7.07 0.53
CA GLY A 458 -23.15 -6.74 -0.63
C GLY A 458 -24.50 -6.09 -0.28
N VAL A 459 -25.21 -5.63 -1.29
CA VAL A 459 -26.61 -5.21 -1.11
C VAL A 459 -27.55 -6.41 -1.17
N GLU A 460 -28.66 -6.34 -0.42
CA GLU A 460 -29.73 -7.33 -0.47
C GLU A 460 -30.22 -7.51 -1.91
N ARG A 461 -30.28 -8.75 -2.36
CA ARG A 461 -30.74 -9.10 -3.70
C ARG A 461 -32.25 -9.07 -3.80
N LYS A 462 -32.78 -8.21 -4.66
CA LYS A 462 -34.18 -8.00 -4.97
C LYS A 462 -34.33 -7.45 -6.40
N PRO A 463 -35.53 -7.35 -6.96
CA PRO A 463 -35.72 -6.82 -8.31
C PRO A 463 -34.96 -5.52 -8.54
N GLY A 464 -34.20 -5.46 -9.64
CA GLY A 464 -33.29 -4.35 -10.00
C GLY A 464 -31.92 -4.39 -9.35
N THR A 465 -31.58 -5.38 -8.52
CA THR A 465 -30.21 -5.54 -8.00
C THR A 465 -29.29 -6.05 -9.10
N VAL A 466 -28.11 -5.43 -9.21
CA VAL A 466 -27.00 -5.84 -10.07
C VAL A 466 -25.94 -6.51 -9.21
N SER A 467 -25.63 -7.76 -9.50
CA SER A 467 -24.69 -8.58 -8.73
C SER A 467 -23.50 -9.01 -9.59
N TYR A 468 -22.31 -9.03 -9.01
CA TYR A 468 -21.12 -9.64 -9.60
C TYR A 468 -20.93 -11.04 -9.03
N CYS A 469 -20.90 -12.02 -9.92
CA CYS A 469 -20.68 -13.41 -9.59
C CYS A 469 -19.26 -13.82 -9.99
N ARG A 470 -18.47 -14.21 -9.00
CA ARG A 470 -17.05 -14.56 -9.18
C ARG A 470 -16.91 -15.89 -9.92
N PRO A 471 -15.82 -16.07 -10.71
CA PRO A 471 -15.42 -17.41 -11.16
C PRO A 471 -15.13 -18.29 -9.95
N GLY A 472 -15.58 -19.54 -10.00
CA GLY A 472 -15.34 -20.53 -8.94
C GLY A 472 -16.38 -21.65 -8.99
N GLY A 473 -16.06 -22.82 -8.46
CA GLY A 473 -16.94 -23.98 -8.53
C GLY A 473 -17.29 -24.38 -9.97
N ALA A 474 -18.59 -24.40 -10.27
CA ALA A 474 -19.09 -24.69 -11.61
C ALA A 474 -19.02 -23.50 -12.59
N ARG A 475 -18.75 -22.29 -12.08
CA ARG A 475 -18.67 -21.07 -12.92
C ARG A 475 -17.24 -20.79 -13.32
N MET A 476 -16.97 -20.86 -14.63
CA MET A 476 -15.65 -20.61 -15.19
C MET A 476 -15.36 -19.12 -15.46
N GLU A 477 -16.40 -18.29 -15.59
CA GLU A 477 -16.29 -16.90 -16.03
C GLU A 477 -16.96 -15.93 -15.05
N ALA A 478 -16.41 -14.72 -14.97
CA ALA A 478 -17.05 -13.60 -14.27
C ALA A 478 -18.40 -13.30 -14.92
N THR A 479 -19.44 -13.13 -14.11
CA THR A 479 -20.78 -12.87 -14.62
C THR A 479 -21.44 -11.74 -13.85
N ILE A 480 -22.08 -10.81 -14.54
CA ILE A 480 -23.00 -9.85 -13.95
C ILE A 480 -24.41 -10.41 -14.05
N LEU A 481 -25.12 -10.47 -12.93
CA LEU A 481 -26.54 -10.82 -12.86
C LEU A 481 -27.37 -9.61 -12.50
N ILE A 482 -28.50 -9.43 -13.18
CA ILE A 482 -29.51 -8.43 -12.85
C ILE A 482 -30.77 -9.20 -12.44
N ASP A 483 -31.18 -9.05 -11.20
CA ASP A 483 -32.38 -9.70 -10.69
C ASP A 483 -33.64 -8.98 -11.21
N MET A 484 -34.49 -9.72 -11.89
CA MET A 484 -35.79 -9.21 -12.39
C MET A 484 -36.95 -9.55 -11.43
N ASP A 485 -36.72 -10.52 -10.54
CA ASP A 485 -37.62 -10.94 -9.47
C ASP A 485 -36.82 -11.25 -8.20
N GLN A 486 -37.51 -11.52 -7.09
CA GLN A 486 -36.87 -11.94 -5.85
C GLN A 486 -36.20 -13.31 -6.03
N PRO A 487 -34.85 -13.42 -5.86
CA PRO A 487 -34.18 -14.71 -5.98
C PRO A 487 -34.68 -15.68 -4.87
N LYS A 488 -35.06 -16.87 -5.24
CA LYS A 488 -35.53 -17.91 -4.28
C LYS A 488 -34.38 -18.53 -3.51
N ASP A 489 -33.22 -18.66 -4.15
CA ASP A 489 -32.01 -19.24 -3.59
C ASP A 489 -30.78 -18.45 -4.13
N PRO A 490 -30.39 -17.36 -3.44
CA PRO A 490 -29.33 -16.49 -3.91
C PRO A 490 -27.99 -17.22 -3.84
N ASP A 491 -27.32 -17.32 -4.99
CA ASP A 491 -25.96 -17.83 -5.08
C ASP A 491 -25.00 -16.98 -4.21
N SER A 492 -24.40 -17.60 -3.20
CA SER A 492 -23.49 -16.95 -2.25
C SER A 492 -22.17 -16.45 -2.91
N THR A 493 -21.88 -16.88 -4.14
CA THR A 493 -20.72 -16.36 -4.91
C THR A 493 -21.01 -15.05 -5.61
N CYS A 494 -22.27 -14.57 -5.58
CA CYS A 494 -22.73 -13.36 -6.22
C CYS A 494 -22.92 -12.24 -5.18
N ILE A 495 -22.19 -11.15 -5.33
CA ILE A 495 -22.24 -9.96 -4.46
C ILE A 495 -23.07 -8.87 -5.17
N GLY A 496 -24.19 -8.45 -4.57
CA GLY A 496 -24.94 -7.29 -5.02
C GLY A 496 -24.13 -6.02 -4.82
N PHE A 497 -23.93 -5.21 -5.87
CA PHE A 497 -23.07 -4.04 -5.82
C PHE A 497 -23.71 -2.75 -6.36
N ALA A 498 -24.87 -2.89 -7.03
CA ALA A 498 -25.58 -1.75 -7.60
C ALA A 498 -27.07 -2.02 -7.73
N ARG A 499 -27.84 -0.95 -7.97
CA ARG A 499 -29.29 -1.02 -8.25
C ARG A 499 -29.60 -0.30 -9.54
N ILE A 500 -30.47 -0.89 -10.37
CA ILE A 500 -31.00 -0.23 -11.55
C ILE A 500 -31.86 0.96 -11.11
N VAL A 501 -31.49 2.14 -11.60
CA VAL A 501 -32.21 3.41 -11.37
C VAL A 501 -32.93 3.89 -12.63
N LYS A 502 -32.57 3.35 -13.81
CA LYS A 502 -33.22 3.65 -15.10
C LYS A 502 -33.10 2.46 -16.05
N GLY A 503 -34.18 2.17 -16.79
CA GLY A 503 -34.20 1.13 -17.83
C GLY A 503 -34.55 -0.25 -17.35
N LEU A 504 -35.15 -0.41 -16.14
CA LEU A 504 -35.65 -1.70 -15.66
C LEU A 504 -36.80 -2.25 -16.55
N ASP A 505 -37.62 -1.35 -17.10
CA ASP A 505 -38.67 -1.66 -18.06
C ASP A 505 -38.11 -2.21 -19.39
N LEU A 506 -36.99 -1.67 -19.86
CA LEU A 506 -36.29 -2.18 -21.04
C LEU A 506 -35.79 -3.62 -20.82
N LEU A 507 -35.28 -3.89 -19.62
CA LEU A 507 -34.81 -5.23 -19.24
C LEU A 507 -35.95 -6.24 -19.13
N ALA A 508 -37.13 -5.81 -18.71
CA ALA A 508 -38.33 -6.68 -18.61
C ALA A 508 -38.78 -7.21 -19.98
N ALA A 509 -38.40 -6.57 -21.07
CA ALA A 509 -38.68 -7.07 -22.42
C ALA A 509 -37.80 -8.25 -22.84
N ILE A 510 -36.70 -8.52 -22.13
CA ILE A 510 -35.77 -9.63 -22.44
C ILE A 510 -36.31 -10.92 -21.81
N GLN A 511 -36.95 -11.75 -22.62
CA GLN A 511 -37.52 -13.05 -22.20
C GLN A 511 -36.40 -14.10 -22.04
N PRO A 512 -36.64 -15.18 -21.26
CA PRO A 512 -35.72 -16.31 -21.18
C PRO A 512 -35.33 -16.85 -22.57
N GLY A 513 -34.01 -16.94 -22.82
CA GLY A 513 -33.44 -17.37 -24.11
C GLY A 513 -33.35 -16.29 -25.18
N THR A 514 -33.87 -15.08 -24.91
CA THR A 514 -33.62 -13.91 -25.80
C THR A 514 -32.51 -13.03 -25.28
N SER A 515 -32.04 -12.10 -26.09
CA SER A 515 -30.92 -11.22 -25.71
C SER A 515 -31.02 -9.83 -26.34
N ALA A 516 -30.42 -8.85 -25.64
CA ALA A 516 -30.09 -7.53 -26.16
C ALA A 516 -28.57 -7.36 -26.22
N SER A 517 -28.08 -6.56 -27.15
CA SER A 517 -26.64 -6.30 -27.30
C SER A 517 -26.24 -5.08 -26.50
N ILE A 518 -25.13 -5.17 -25.75
CA ILE A 518 -24.44 -4.04 -25.17
C ILE A 518 -23.50 -3.46 -26.23
N VAL A 519 -23.67 -2.21 -26.55
CA VAL A 519 -22.79 -1.49 -27.49
C VAL A 519 -21.49 -1.15 -26.79
N ASN A 520 -21.60 -0.46 -25.63
CA ASN A 520 -20.51 -0.15 -24.72
C ASN A 520 -21.02 0.03 -23.29
N ALA A 521 -20.10 0.03 -22.35
CA ALA A 521 -20.35 0.32 -20.94
C ALA A 521 -19.42 1.44 -20.45
N GLU A 522 -19.93 2.29 -19.56
CA GLU A 522 -19.16 3.33 -18.91
C GLU A 522 -19.51 3.45 -17.43
N THR A 523 -18.59 3.97 -16.62
CA THR A 523 -18.86 4.38 -15.25
C THR A 523 -18.71 5.89 -15.14
N VAL A 524 -19.69 6.54 -14.51
CA VAL A 524 -19.78 8.00 -14.45
C VAL A 524 -20.14 8.50 -13.05
N LEU A 525 -19.70 9.70 -12.73
CA LEU A 525 -20.15 10.44 -11.55
C LEU A 525 -21.40 11.26 -11.92
N ARG A 526 -22.56 10.94 -11.31
CA ARG A 526 -23.80 11.69 -11.49
C ARG A 526 -24.19 12.34 -10.16
N PRO A 527 -24.37 13.67 -10.12
CA PRO A 527 -24.74 14.38 -8.90
C PRO A 527 -26.09 13.96 -8.30
N ASP A 528 -27.03 13.51 -9.16
CA ASP A 528 -28.39 13.09 -8.83
C ASP A 528 -28.50 11.62 -8.41
N ALA A 529 -27.44 10.83 -8.61
CA ALA A 529 -27.39 9.42 -8.21
C ALA A 529 -26.76 9.19 -6.82
N ALA A 530 -26.37 10.26 -6.12
CA ALA A 530 -25.91 10.13 -4.73
C ALA A 530 -27.04 9.55 -3.87
N PRO A 531 -26.77 8.53 -3.02
CA PRO A 531 -27.79 8.01 -2.10
C PRO A 531 -28.27 9.17 -1.23
N LYS A 532 -29.58 9.44 -1.27
CA LYS A 532 -30.19 10.40 -0.34
C LYS A 532 -29.97 9.83 1.06
N VAL A 533 -29.08 10.45 1.82
CA VAL A 533 -28.92 10.18 3.24
C VAL A 533 -30.27 10.49 3.88
N VAL A 534 -31.06 9.47 4.16
CA VAL A 534 -32.25 9.60 4.97
C VAL A 534 -31.75 9.86 6.38
N ALA A 535 -31.80 11.13 6.79
CA ALA A 535 -31.53 11.48 8.17
C ALA A 535 -32.46 10.65 9.07
N ALA A 536 -31.88 9.79 9.87
CA ALA A 536 -32.60 9.10 10.91
C ALA A 536 -33.18 10.15 11.85
N LYS A 537 -34.53 10.17 11.98
CA LYS A 537 -35.25 10.95 12.99
C LYS A 537 -35.10 10.31 14.36
#